data_727f3e9acd58f1a11f9428ed02154a29
#
_entry.id   727f3e9acd58f1a11f9428ed02154a29
#
_cell.length_a   1.000
_cell.length_b   1.000
_cell.length_c   1.000
_cell.angle_alpha   90.00
_cell.angle_beta   90.00
_cell.angle_gamma   90.00
#
_symmetry.space_group_name_H-M   'P 1'
#
loop_
_entity.id
_entity.type
_entity.pdbx_description
1 polymer ?
#
loop_
_entity_poly.entity_id
_entity_poly.type
_entity_poly.pdbx_seq_one_letter_code
_entity_poly.pdbx_strand_id
1 'polypeptide(L)'
;MGWYTGRTSPNTRRLIVEEGGFLYDADDYSDELPFWTHVNGKAHLIVPYTLDANDMRFVTNQGFNSGEQFYAYLKDTFDVLYAEGAENPRMMSVGLHCRLVGRPWPLRCSKAVCGLCET
;
A
#
# COMPACT_ATOMS: atom_id res chain seq x y z
N MET A 1 11.91 7.99 -3.60
CA MET A 1 11.65 6.57 -3.26
C MET A 1 11.06 6.53 -1.86
N GLY A 2 10.12 5.63 -1.58
CA GLY A 2 9.57 5.38 -0.24
C GLY A 2 10.23 4.19 0.44
N TRP A 3 10.03 4.08 1.73
CA TRP A 3 10.49 2.96 2.54
C TRP A 3 9.31 2.21 3.16
N TYR A 4 9.38 0.88 3.21
CA TYR A 4 8.47 0.03 3.95
C TYR A 4 9.21 -1.21 4.46
N THR A 5 9.08 -1.49 5.75
CA THR A 5 9.70 -2.65 6.42
C THR A 5 8.68 -3.69 6.84
N GLY A 6 7.48 -3.26 7.27
CA GLY A 6 6.45 -4.11 7.83
C GLY A 6 6.77 -4.68 9.23
N ARG A 7 7.98 -4.49 9.70
CA ARG A 7 8.47 -4.90 11.04
C ARG A 7 9.44 -3.86 11.57
N THR A 8 8.90 -2.72 11.94
CA THR A 8 9.69 -1.60 12.44
C THR A 8 10.31 -1.85 13.81
N SER A 9 11.41 -1.16 14.08
CA SER A 9 11.95 -0.95 15.41
C SER A 9 11.79 0.53 15.82
N PRO A 10 11.98 0.88 17.10
CA PRO A 10 11.97 2.28 17.53
C PRO A 10 12.98 3.17 16.78
N ASN A 11 14.01 2.57 16.19
CA ASN A 11 15.06 3.29 15.45
C ASN A 11 14.80 3.39 13.94
N THR A 12 13.89 2.60 13.36
CA THR A 12 13.72 2.49 11.91
C THR A 12 13.49 3.86 11.27
N ARG A 13 12.46 4.58 11.70
CA ARG A 13 12.10 5.89 11.13
C ARG A 13 13.23 6.92 11.29
N ARG A 14 13.90 6.95 12.45
CA ARG A 14 15.03 7.82 12.67
C ARG A 14 16.16 7.57 11.67
N LEU A 15 16.53 6.31 11.45
CA LEU A 15 17.60 5.93 10.52
C LEU A 15 17.26 6.28 9.07
N ILE A 16 16.00 6.09 8.65
CA ILE A 16 15.50 6.47 7.31
C ILE A 16 15.63 7.98 7.08
N VAL A 17 15.22 8.77 8.08
CA VAL A 17 15.28 10.25 8.00
C VAL A 17 16.72 10.76 8.05
N GLU A 18 17.58 10.13 8.83
CA GLU A 18 19.01 10.48 8.92
C GLU A 18 19.75 10.17 7.61
N GLU A 19 19.41 9.04 6.96
CA GLU A 19 19.98 8.67 5.66
C GLU A 19 19.62 9.68 4.57
N GLY A 20 18.38 10.21 4.56
CA GLY A 20 17.96 11.34 3.74
C GLY A 20 17.59 11.03 2.29
N GLY A 21 17.73 9.78 1.82
CA GLY A 21 17.38 9.34 0.45
C GLY A 21 15.92 8.96 0.26
N PHE A 22 15.13 8.91 1.34
CA PHE A 22 13.74 8.48 1.31
C PHE A 22 12.78 9.67 1.45
N LEU A 23 11.80 9.77 0.55
CA LEU A 23 10.81 10.85 0.56
C LEU A 23 9.71 10.60 1.60
N TYR A 24 9.40 9.34 1.90
CA TYR A 24 8.39 8.94 2.86
C TYR A 24 8.66 7.55 3.41
N ASP A 25 8.03 7.20 4.52
CA ASP A 25 7.85 5.82 4.94
C ASP A 25 6.36 5.43 4.98
N ALA A 26 6.09 4.13 4.79
CA ALA A 26 4.75 3.55 4.82
C ALA A 26 4.57 2.60 6.02
N ASP A 27 5.46 2.65 7.01
CA ASP A 27 5.41 1.81 8.20
C ASP A 27 4.52 2.41 9.30
N ASP A 28 3.31 2.81 8.91
CA ASP A 28 2.29 3.36 9.81
C ASP A 28 0.90 2.90 9.38
N TYR A 29 0.04 2.64 10.35
CA TYR A 29 -1.32 2.14 10.16
C TYR A 29 -2.34 2.97 10.94
N SER A 30 -1.95 4.15 11.42
CA SER A 30 -2.77 4.97 12.31
C SER A 30 -3.76 5.88 11.58
N ASP A 31 -3.57 6.06 10.28
CA ASP A 31 -4.43 6.90 9.45
C ASP A 31 -4.63 6.25 8.06
N GLU A 32 -5.59 6.76 7.30
CA GLU A 32 -5.87 6.36 5.92
C GLU A 32 -5.31 7.34 4.89
N LEU A 33 -4.90 8.53 5.31
CA LEU A 33 -4.35 9.58 4.45
C LEU A 33 -2.90 9.91 4.81
N PRO A 34 -2.09 10.38 3.86
CA PRO A 34 -0.74 10.85 4.14
C PRO A 34 -0.72 12.00 5.14
N PHE A 35 0.24 11.96 6.06
CA PHE A 35 0.42 13.01 7.04
C PHE A 35 1.90 13.29 7.32
N TRP A 36 2.17 14.49 7.83
CA TRP A 36 3.52 14.90 8.20
C TRP A 36 3.80 14.61 9.67
N THR A 37 5.00 14.11 9.92
CA THR A 37 5.56 13.97 11.27
C THR A 37 6.92 14.67 11.34
N HIS A 38 7.46 14.80 12.54
CA HIS A 38 8.80 15.36 12.76
C HIS A 38 9.70 14.32 13.43
N VAL A 39 10.87 14.13 12.86
CA VAL A 39 11.89 13.21 13.38
C VAL A 39 13.20 13.98 13.47
N ASN A 40 13.76 14.13 14.67
CA ASN A 40 14.98 14.91 14.92
C ASN A 40 14.91 16.33 14.32
N GLY A 41 13.74 16.98 14.41
CA GLY A 41 13.51 18.33 13.89
C GLY A 41 13.33 18.43 12.37
N LYS A 42 13.38 17.32 11.63
CA LYS A 42 13.12 17.26 10.19
C LYS A 42 11.69 16.81 9.93
N ALA A 43 10.98 17.50 9.03
CA ALA A 43 9.69 17.04 8.54
C ALA A 43 9.87 15.77 7.71
N HIS A 44 9.00 14.78 7.92
CA HIS A 44 9.00 13.52 7.18
C HIS A 44 7.56 13.11 6.85
N LEU A 45 7.35 12.67 5.62
CA LEU A 45 6.02 12.26 5.14
C LEU A 45 5.76 10.80 5.52
N ILE A 46 4.59 10.56 6.09
CA ILE A 46 4.04 9.21 6.27
C ILE A 46 2.97 8.99 5.21
N VAL A 47 3.06 7.85 4.52
CA VAL A 47 2.03 7.37 3.60
C VAL A 47 1.51 6.06 4.17
N PRO A 48 0.39 6.06 4.91
CA PRO A 48 -0.09 4.88 5.61
C PRO A 48 -0.32 3.68 4.70
N TYR A 49 -0.12 2.49 5.24
CA TYR A 49 -0.22 1.24 4.50
C TYR A 49 -1.59 0.59 4.69
N THR A 50 -2.23 0.22 3.57
CA THR A 50 -3.51 -0.51 3.57
C THR A 50 -3.25 -2.01 3.70
N LEU A 51 -3.61 -2.60 4.85
CA LEU A 51 -3.25 -3.98 5.18
C LEU A 51 -3.97 -5.05 4.37
N ASP A 52 -5.22 -4.82 4.01
CA ASP A 52 -6.10 -5.79 3.38
C ASP A 52 -5.93 -5.89 1.86
N ALA A 53 -5.50 -4.80 1.20
CA ALA A 53 -5.20 -4.77 -0.22
C ALA A 53 -3.79 -5.33 -0.52
N ASN A 54 -3.58 -6.61 -0.27
CA ASN A 54 -2.25 -7.23 -0.27
C ASN A 54 -2.27 -8.62 -0.89
N ASP A 55 -1.33 -8.90 -1.80
CA ASP A 55 -1.18 -10.19 -2.45
C ASP A 55 -0.71 -11.32 -1.51
N MET A 56 -0.23 -11.00 -0.30
CA MET A 56 0.07 -12.00 0.72
C MET A 56 -1.16 -12.84 1.09
N ARG A 57 -2.37 -12.33 0.88
CA ARG A 57 -3.61 -13.07 1.11
C ARG A 57 -3.79 -14.30 0.21
N PHE A 58 -3.00 -14.46 -0.84
CA PHE A 58 -2.96 -15.70 -1.62
C PHE A 58 -2.32 -16.88 -0.87
N VAL A 59 -1.53 -16.60 0.16
CA VAL A 59 -0.82 -17.64 0.93
C VAL A 59 -1.27 -17.71 2.39
N THR A 60 -2.34 -17.00 2.73
CA THR A 60 -2.97 -17.05 4.06
C THR A 60 -4.27 -17.86 4.01
N ASN A 61 -4.66 -18.42 5.15
CA ASN A 61 -5.96 -19.09 5.29
C ASN A 61 -7.10 -18.12 4.97
N GLN A 62 -8.13 -18.59 4.24
CA GLN A 62 -9.28 -17.80 3.82
C GLN A 62 -8.90 -16.56 2.97
N GLY A 63 -7.78 -16.63 2.30
CA GLY A 63 -7.33 -15.60 1.37
C GLY A 63 -7.87 -15.80 -0.04
N PHE A 64 -7.21 -15.20 -1.02
CA PHE A 64 -7.59 -15.30 -2.42
C PHE A 64 -7.16 -16.64 -3.03
N ASN A 65 -8.07 -17.27 -3.79
CA ASN A 65 -7.80 -18.52 -4.50
C ASN A 65 -7.57 -18.32 -6.00
N SER A 66 -7.94 -17.16 -6.54
CA SER A 66 -7.70 -16.81 -7.94
C SER A 66 -7.38 -15.33 -8.09
N GLY A 67 -6.79 -14.98 -9.20
CA GLY A 67 -6.52 -13.59 -9.54
C GLY A 67 -7.79 -12.77 -9.72
N GLU A 68 -8.86 -13.36 -10.23
CA GLU A 68 -10.15 -12.68 -10.38
C GLU A 68 -10.72 -12.25 -9.01
N GLN A 69 -10.54 -13.06 -7.97
CA GLN A 69 -10.95 -12.67 -6.62
C GLN A 69 -10.16 -11.46 -6.09
N PHE A 70 -8.85 -11.44 -6.33
CA PHE A 70 -8.02 -10.30 -5.96
C PHE A 70 -8.40 -9.05 -6.74
N TYR A 71 -8.57 -9.17 -8.06
CA TYR A 71 -9.00 -8.07 -8.90
C TYR A 71 -10.36 -7.52 -8.47
N ALA A 72 -11.37 -8.38 -8.28
CA ALA A 72 -12.69 -7.95 -7.84
C ALA A 72 -12.62 -7.21 -6.50
N TYR A 73 -11.87 -7.75 -5.54
CA TYR A 73 -11.67 -7.11 -4.25
C TYR A 73 -11.06 -5.71 -4.35
N LEU A 74 -9.99 -5.56 -5.13
CA LEU A 74 -9.34 -4.27 -5.32
C LEU A 74 -10.20 -3.29 -6.09
N LYS A 75 -10.92 -3.78 -7.12
CA LYS A 75 -11.84 -2.96 -7.90
C LYS A 75 -12.99 -2.43 -7.05
N ASP A 76 -13.65 -3.29 -6.28
CA ASP A 76 -14.76 -2.89 -5.41
C ASP A 76 -14.28 -1.88 -4.36
N THR A 77 -13.10 -2.10 -3.78
CA THR A 77 -12.49 -1.14 -2.85
C THR A 77 -12.22 0.20 -3.54
N PHE A 78 -11.62 0.17 -4.74
CA PHE A 78 -11.34 1.39 -5.52
C PHE A 78 -12.63 2.14 -5.87
N ASP A 79 -13.66 1.45 -6.35
CA ASP A 79 -14.93 2.07 -6.77
C ASP A 79 -15.60 2.81 -5.58
N VAL A 80 -15.59 2.20 -4.39
CA VAL A 80 -16.13 2.84 -3.18
C VAL A 80 -15.32 4.07 -2.80
N LEU A 81 -14.01 3.94 -2.70
CA LEU A 81 -13.13 5.06 -2.33
C LEU A 81 -13.18 6.19 -3.37
N TYR A 82 -13.29 5.84 -4.65
CA TYR A 82 -13.42 6.82 -5.74
C TYR A 82 -14.73 7.61 -5.62
N ALA A 83 -15.84 6.94 -5.35
CA ALA A 83 -17.13 7.59 -5.14
C ALA A 83 -17.11 8.52 -3.90
N GLU A 84 -16.53 8.06 -2.79
CA GLU A 84 -16.38 8.87 -1.57
C GLU A 84 -15.40 10.04 -1.75
N GLY A 85 -14.41 9.87 -2.62
CA GLY A 85 -13.38 10.87 -2.93
C GLY A 85 -13.91 12.17 -3.50
N ALA A 86 -15.15 12.19 -4.01
CA ALA A 86 -15.83 13.40 -4.47
C ALA A 86 -16.11 14.39 -3.33
N GLU A 87 -16.30 13.88 -2.11
CA GLU A 87 -16.59 14.69 -0.93
C GLU A 87 -15.40 14.77 0.03
N ASN A 88 -14.67 13.66 0.19
CA ASN A 88 -13.55 13.57 1.12
C ASN A 88 -12.37 12.85 0.45
N PRO A 89 -11.13 13.34 0.58
CA PRO A 89 -9.96 12.65 0.04
C PRO A 89 -9.91 11.19 0.50
N ARG A 90 -9.56 10.29 -0.42
CA ARG A 90 -9.37 8.87 -0.15
C ARG A 90 -8.06 8.39 -0.76
N MET A 91 -7.48 7.39 -0.16
CA MET A 91 -6.28 6.73 -0.64
C MET A 91 -6.35 5.23 -0.32
N MET A 92 -5.78 4.41 -1.19
CA MET A 92 -5.45 3.03 -0.88
C MET A 92 -4.05 2.71 -1.38
N SER A 93 -3.35 1.81 -0.70
CA SER A 93 -2.12 1.21 -1.18
C SER A 93 -2.35 -0.25 -1.51
N VAL A 94 -1.69 -0.75 -2.55
CA VAL A 94 -1.75 -2.17 -2.92
C VAL A 94 -0.39 -2.80 -2.64
N GLY A 95 -0.34 -3.72 -1.69
CA GLY A 95 0.87 -4.44 -1.31
C GLY A 95 1.15 -5.59 -2.27
N LEU A 96 2.31 -5.58 -2.92
CA LEU A 96 2.74 -6.59 -3.87
C LEU A 96 4.10 -7.18 -3.47
N HIS A 97 4.16 -8.50 -3.40
CA HIS A 97 5.40 -9.22 -3.12
C HIS A 97 5.94 -9.84 -4.41
N CYS A 98 7.18 -9.55 -4.76
CA CYS A 98 7.83 -10.07 -5.99
C CYS A 98 7.67 -11.59 -6.15
N ARG A 99 7.69 -12.33 -5.03
CA ARG A 99 7.53 -13.80 -5.02
C ARG A 99 6.12 -14.28 -5.32
N LEU A 100 5.12 -13.44 -5.15
CA LEU A 100 3.70 -13.74 -5.39
C LEU A 100 3.22 -13.13 -6.69
N VAL A 101 3.32 -11.81 -6.83
CA VAL A 101 2.85 -11.09 -8.02
C VAL A 101 3.54 -11.51 -9.32
N GLY A 102 4.80 -11.96 -9.23
CA GLY A 102 5.56 -12.46 -10.39
C GLY A 102 5.12 -13.81 -10.94
N ARG A 103 4.17 -14.50 -10.29
CA ARG A 103 3.60 -15.75 -10.81
C ARG A 103 2.56 -15.45 -11.90
N PRO A 104 2.32 -16.39 -12.87
CA PRO A 104 1.51 -16.10 -14.07
C PRO A 104 0.10 -15.56 -13.79
N TRP A 105 -0.58 -16.08 -12.78
CA TRP A 105 -1.97 -15.72 -12.50
C TRP A 105 -2.14 -14.41 -11.68
N PRO A 106 -1.28 -14.08 -10.68
CA PRO A 106 -1.34 -12.76 -10.03
C PRO A 106 -0.88 -11.63 -10.96
N LEU A 107 0.09 -11.89 -11.84
CA LEU A 107 0.60 -10.89 -12.78
C LEU A 107 -0.48 -10.36 -13.73
N ARG A 108 -1.38 -11.23 -14.20
CA ARG A 108 -2.49 -10.83 -15.07
C ARG A 108 -3.42 -9.84 -14.35
N CYS A 109 -3.69 -10.06 -13.07
CA CYS A 109 -4.57 -9.20 -12.28
C CYS A 109 -3.91 -7.88 -11.91
N SER A 110 -2.63 -7.88 -11.58
CA SER A 110 -1.90 -6.64 -11.30
C SER A 110 -1.91 -5.70 -12.52
N LYS A 111 -1.79 -6.22 -13.72
CA LYS A 111 -1.91 -5.43 -14.96
C LYS A 111 -3.32 -4.86 -15.14
N ALA A 112 -4.36 -5.63 -14.82
CA ALA A 112 -5.74 -5.16 -14.91
C ALA A 112 -6.05 -4.07 -13.87
N VAL A 113 -5.49 -4.18 -12.65
CA VAL A 113 -5.61 -3.14 -11.61
C VAL A 113 -4.90 -1.86 -12.01
N CYS A 114 -3.70 -1.93 -12.57
CA CYS A 114 -3.01 -0.73 -13.09
C CYS A 114 -3.84 -0.01 -14.16
N GLY A 115 -4.57 -0.75 -15.01
CA GLY A 115 -5.46 -0.17 -16.02
C GLY A 115 -6.69 0.56 -15.46
N LEU A 116 -7.09 0.32 -14.20
CA LEU A 116 -8.19 1.08 -13.57
C LEU A 116 -7.81 2.53 -13.28
N CYS A 117 -6.53 2.84 -13.12
CA CYS A 117 -6.05 4.19 -12.84
C CYS A 117 -5.87 5.04 -14.12
N GLU A 118 -6.02 4.46 -15.31
CA GLU A 118 -5.83 5.13 -16.60
C GLU A 118 -7.14 5.59 -17.25
N THR A 119 -8.28 5.29 -16.63
CA THR A 119 -9.64 5.70 -17.09
C THR A 119 -10.21 6.81 -16.23
#